data_e9d542d2c3c8109487cb6b9f83f8a0a8
#
_entry.id   e9d542d2c3c8109487cb6b9f83f8a0a8
#
_cell.length_a   1.000
_cell.length_b   1.000
_cell.length_c   1.000
_cell.angle_alpha   90.00
_cell.angle_beta   90.00
_cell.angle_gamma   90.00
#
_symmetry.space_group_name_H-M   'P 1'
#
loop_
_entity.id
_entity.type
_entity.pdbx_description
1 polymer ?
#
loop_
_entity_poly.entity_id
_entity_poly.type
_entity_poly.pdbx_seq_one_letter_code
_entity_poly.pdbx_strand_id
1 'polypeptide(L)'
;MPEVETSGREIHISSDCFEAVIATEGYTSGVKSGSFLDKRTGARDLGHGLDIADFLLEPAEGKEQDASSPYQFGDLAHGNIKKRYVELPQICTKARKLPYEIFRGDDFVAVRTHYTWPEATLDYQPGSLWEQTLVFPDGQRYFIASDRITSANNCDALIFRLDMPGHLKHNAGAEFSDIYLSYEGEIPSSEFLEDFAPDERHLYQRDDTALPERMIRGYRVRTESGTDPWLVGMTLDPADVSEAWCHQRGYVCFIQELGGRRIKDGEKFGAAYVIGYFDSIDAMNEVYDLYRGKSGVEMNGDDEHTTWEWA
;
A
#
# COMPACT_ATOMS: atom_id res chain seq x y z
N MET A 1 -22.07 -11.42 6.06
CA MET A 1 -21.38 -10.41 6.89
C MET A 1 -19.98 -10.92 7.20
N PRO A 2 -18.92 -10.12 7.08
CA PRO A 2 -17.58 -10.56 7.42
C PRO A 2 -17.45 -10.97 8.88
N GLU A 3 -16.74 -12.06 9.12
CA GLU A 3 -16.39 -12.56 10.45
C GLU A 3 -14.93 -12.24 10.74
N VAL A 4 -14.59 -12.01 12.01
CA VAL A 4 -13.24 -11.73 12.45
C VAL A 4 -12.88 -12.56 13.66
N GLU A 5 -11.74 -13.25 13.57
CA GLU A 5 -11.16 -14.03 14.65
C GLU A 5 -9.69 -13.63 14.88
N THR A 6 -9.26 -13.62 16.14
CA THR A 6 -7.86 -13.37 16.49
C THR A 6 -7.19 -14.66 16.91
N SER A 7 -6.05 -14.96 16.34
CA SER A 7 -5.26 -16.15 16.65
C SER A 7 -3.78 -15.81 16.81
N GLY A 8 -3.31 -15.69 18.04
CA GLY A 8 -1.92 -15.40 18.33
C GLY A 8 -1.45 -14.06 17.78
N ARG A 9 -0.75 -14.08 16.65
CA ARG A 9 -0.17 -12.91 15.98
C ARG A 9 -0.92 -12.48 14.73
N GLU A 10 -2.10 -13.02 14.53
CA GLU A 10 -2.86 -12.87 13.29
C GLU A 10 -4.31 -12.54 13.58
N ILE A 11 -4.90 -11.74 12.69
CA ILE A 11 -6.32 -11.44 12.66
C ILE A 11 -6.86 -12.04 11.37
N HIS A 12 -7.75 -12.99 11.47
CA HIS A 12 -8.38 -13.68 10.36
C HIS A 12 -9.72 -13.05 10.05
N ILE A 13 -9.95 -12.71 8.80
CA ILE A 13 -11.19 -12.13 8.31
C ILE A 13 -11.72 -13.03 7.20
N SER A 14 -13.00 -13.38 7.28
CA SER A 14 -13.68 -14.24 6.30
C SER A 14 -15.07 -13.70 6.00
N SER A 15 -15.43 -13.71 4.73
CA SER A 15 -16.77 -13.42 4.23
C SER A 15 -17.20 -14.46 3.19
N ASP A 16 -18.37 -14.30 2.61
CA ASP A 16 -18.79 -15.15 1.49
C ASP A 16 -17.93 -14.94 0.22
N CYS A 17 -17.26 -13.76 0.10
CA CYS A 17 -16.52 -13.38 -1.07
C CYS A 17 -15.01 -13.64 -0.97
N PHE A 18 -14.41 -13.52 0.22
CA PHE A 18 -12.96 -13.58 0.41
C PHE A 18 -12.55 -14.15 1.78
N GLU A 19 -11.26 -14.47 1.87
CA GLU A 19 -10.52 -14.63 3.13
C GLU A 19 -9.31 -13.71 3.12
N ALA A 20 -8.94 -13.18 4.29
CA ALA A 20 -7.77 -12.36 4.49
C ALA A 20 -7.17 -12.58 5.88
N VAL A 21 -5.86 -12.43 6.00
CA VAL A 21 -5.16 -12.45 7.29
C VAL A 21 -4.33 -11.18 7.43
N ILE A 22 -4.40 -10.54 8.58
CA ILE A 22 -3.57 -9.39 8.94
C ILE A 22 -2.54 -9.88 9.96
N ALA A 23 -1.24 -9.71 9.66
CA ALA A 23 -0.17 -10.03 10.58
C ALA A 23 0.12 -8.82 11.49
N THR A 24 -0.03 -9.02 12.81
CA THR A 24 0.27 -7.99 13.81
C THR A 24 1.69 -8.06 14.37
N GLU A 25 2.44 -9.11 14.03
CA GLU A 25 3.83 -9.31 14.42
C GLU A 25 4.65 -9.91 13.28
N GLY A 26 5.94 -9.65 13.28
CA GLY A 26 6.88 -10.18 12.28
C GLY A 26 6.98 -9.28 11.05
N TYR A 27 6.74 -9.82 9.85
CA TYR A 27 6.62 -9.01 8.64
C TYR A 27 5.20 -8.46 8.53
N THR A 28 5.06 -7.17 8.82
CA THR A 28 3.76 -6.49 8.82
C THR A 28 3.51 -5.84 7.46
N SER A 29 2.41 -6.16 6.82
CA SER A 29 2.19 -5.87 5.41
C SER A 29 0.72 -5.61 5.05
N GLY A 30 -0.03 -4.94 5.94
CA GLY A 30 -1.48 -4.82 5.77
C GLY A 30 -2.10 -6.22 5.74
N VAL A 31 -2.51 -6.70 4.57
CA VAL A 31 -2.91 -8.10 4.38
C VAL A 31 -1.69 -8.97 4.12
N LYS A 32 -1.55 -10.04 4.89
CA LYS A 32 -0.41 -10.95 4.88
C LYS A 32 -0.28 -11.69 3.54
N SER A 33 0.96 -11.89 3.12
CA SER A 33 1.36 -12.65 1.92
C SER A 33 0.59 -13.96 1.74
N GLY A 34 -0.01 -14.16 0.57
CA GLY A 34 -0.70 -15.38 0.17
C GLY A 34 -2.01 -15.65 0.93
N SER A 35 -2.52 -14.68 1.68
CA SER A 35 -3.71 -14.87 2.51
C SER A 35 -5.00 -14.27 1.93
N PHE A 36 -4.89 -13.38 0.95
CA PHE A 36 -6.08 -12.80 0.33
C PHE A 36 -6.62 -13.72 -0.77
N LEU A 37 -7.64 -14.49 -0.41
CA LEU A 37 -8.30 -15.45 -1.28
C LEU A 37 -9.60 -14.88 -1.83
N ASP A 38 -9.73 -14.84 -3.14
CA ASP A 38 -11.03 -14.66 -3.81
C ASP A 38 -11.79 -15.98 -3.86
N LYS A 39 -12.84 -16.13 -3.08
CA LYS A 39 -13.66 -17.36 -3.02
C LYS A 39 -14.40 -17.67 -4.32
N ARG A 40 -14.60 -16.67 -5.17
CA ARG A 40 -15.29 -16.86 -6.44
C ARG A 40 -14.43 -17.53 -7.50
N THR A 41 -13.17 -17.14 -7.61
CA THR A 41 -12.24 -17.65 -8.64
C THR A 41 -11.20 -18.61 -8.11
N GLY A 42 -10.98 -18.63 -6.79
CA GLY A 42 -9.89 -19.35 -6.14
C GLY A 42 -8.54 -18.64 -6.25
N ALA A 43 -8.50 -17.43 -6.79
CA ALA A 43 -7.28 -16.65 -6.90
C ALA A 43 -6.75 -16.24 -5.51
N ARG A 44 -5.42 -16.22 -5.35
CA ARG A 44 -4.73 -15.69 -4.18
C ARG A 44 -3.75 -14.61 -4.60
N ASP A 45 -3.48 -13.68 -3.69
CA ASP A 45 -2.39 -12.73 -3.87
C ASP A 45 -1.04 -13.46 -4.00
N LEU A 46 -0.20 -12.97 -4.90
CA LEU A 46 1.07 -13.63 -5.28
C LEU A 46 2.27 -13.05 -4.53
N GLY A 47 2.04 -12.01 -3.75
CA GLY A 47 3.09 -11.15 -3.25
C GLY A 47 3.61 -11.47 -1.86
N HIS A 48 4.32 -10.48 -1.34
CA HIS A 48 4.81 -10.45 0.03
C HIS A 48 3.83 -9.78 1.01
N GLY A 49 2.66 -9.42 0.53
CA GLY A 49 1.57 -8.75 1.24
C GLY A 49 0.90 -7.69 0.38
N LEU A 50 -0.19 -7.12 0.89
CA LEU A 50 -0.93 -6.05 0.25
C LEU A 50 -0.93 -4.84 1.17
N ASP A 51 -0.59 -3.66 0.63
CA ASP A 51 -0.50 -2.41 1.38
C ASP A 51 0.63 -2.44 2.44
N ILE A 52 1.86 -2.56 1.96
CA ILE A 52 3.06 -2.73 2.78
C ILE A 52 3.63 -1.36 3.14
N ALA A 53 3.48 -0.96 4.39
CA ALA A 53 4.06 0.28 4.92
C ALA A 53 5.58 0.17 5.04
N ASP A 54 6.30 1.13 4.48
CA ASP A 54 7.75 1.02 4.31
C ASP A 54 8.50 2.11 5.07
N PHE A 55 8.67 3.29 4.48
CA PHE A 55 9.61 4.29 4.93
C PHE A 55 9.02 5.69 5.05
N LEU A 56 9.56 6.48 5.98
CA LEU A 56 9.36 7.92 6.06
C LEU A 56 10.62 8.65 5.57
N LEU A 57 10.50 9.36 4.46
CA LEU A 57 11.59 9.84 3.63
C LEU A 57 11.47 11.33 3.29
N GLU A 58 12.54 11.87 2.74
CA GLU A 58 12.55 13.14 2.01
C GLU A 58 13.56 13.10 0.85
N PRO A 59 13.49 14.03 -0.12
CA PRO A 59 14.55 14.20 -1.11
C PRO A 59 15.90 14.49 -0.45
N ALA A 60 16.96 13.81 -0.94
CA ALA A 60 18.30 13.86 -0.36
C ALA A 60 19.25 14.80 -1.11
N GLU A 61 18.81 15.52 -2.14
CA GLU A 61 19.66 16.41 -2.91
C GLU A 61 20.27 17.51 -2.04
N GLY A 62 21.59 17.59 -2.02
CA GLY A 62 22.34 18.57 -1.20
C GLY A 62 22.33 18.31 0.30
N LYS A 63 21.79 17.18 0.77
CA LYS A 63 21.71 16.81 2.18
C LYS A 63 22.67 15.67 2.52
N GLU A 64 23.24 15.72 3.73
CA GLU A 64 24.05 14.62 4.25
C GLU A 64 23.15 13.45 4.65
N GLN A 65 23.66 12.24 4.40
CA GLN A 65 23.03 11.03 4.93
C GLN A 65 23.66 10.69 6.28
N ASP A 66 22.86 10.20 7.21
CA ASP A 66 23.39 9.65 8.46
C ASP A 66 24.16 8.36 8.15
N ALA A 67 25.50 8.48 8.12
CA ALA A 67 26.41 7.35 7.87
C ALA A 67 26.31 6.24 8.92
N SER A 68 25.72 6.51 10.08
CA SER A 68 25.50 5.53 11.15
C SER A 68 24.23 4.71 10.97
N SER A 69 23.32 5.14 10.08
CA SER A 69 22.07 4.41 9.83
C SER A 69 22.34 3.06 9.17
N PRO A 70 21.81 1.95 9.73
CA PRO A 70 21.90 0.63 9.09
C PRO A 70 21.08 0.54 7.79
N TYR A 71 20.27 1.56 7.49
CA TYR A 71 19.41 1.66 6.31
C TYR A 71 19.94 2.72 5.35
N GLN A 72 21.20 2.66 5.04
CA GLN A 72 21.73 3.50 3.98
C GLN A 72 21.17 3.07 2.63
N PHE A 73 20.63 4.00 1.89
CA PHE A 73 20.18 3.75 0.53
C PHE A 73 21.33 3.50 -0.44
N GLY A 74 22.59 3.42 -0.05
CA GLY A 74 23.69 3.17 -0.94
C GLY A 74 23.51 3.87 -2.29
N ASP A 75 23.81 3.17 -3.38
CA ASP A 75 23.53 3.64 -4.75
C ASP A 75 22.10 3.31 -5.25
N LEU A 76 21.22 2.85 -4.35
CA LEU A 76 19.85 2.50 -4.68
C LEU A 76 18.98 3.76 -4.72
N ALA A 77 19.05 4.49 -5.81
CA ALA A 77 17.97 5.37 -6.19
C ALA A 77 16.75 4.49 -6.46
N HIS A 78 15.73 4.59 -5.63
CA HIS A 78 14.40 4.10 -5.92
C HIS A 78 13.55 5.31 -6.33
N GLY A 79 12.96 5.26 -7.51
CA GLY A 79 12.34 6.43 -8.13
C GLY A 79 13.38 7.36 -8.77
N ASN A 80 12.93 8.54 -9.20
CA ASN A 80 13.73 9.45 -10.01
C ASN A 80 14.72 10.32 -9.22
N ILE A 81 14.52 10.46 -7.92
CA ILE A 81 15.36 11.29 -7.06
C ILE A 81 15.93 10.48 -5.90
N LYS A 82 17.15 10.86 -5.47
CA LYS A 82 17.73 10.31 -4.24
C LYS A 82 16.91 10.74 -3.04
N LYS A 83 16.72 9.81 -2.10
CA LYS A 83 15.96 10.03 -0.88
C LYS A 83 16.80 9.67 0.33
N ARG A 84 16.50 10.28 1.47
CA ARG A 84 17.05 9.93 2.77
C ARG A 84 15.95 9.67 3.79
N TYR A 85 16.27 8.96 4.85
CA TYR A 85 15.36 8.76 5.97
C TYR A 85 15.11 10.05 6.73
N VAL A 86 13.86 10.27 7.11
CA VAL A 86 13.47 11.26 8.12
C VAL A 86 13.42 10.57 9.47
N GLU A 87 12.68 9.47 9.56
CA GLU A 87 12.60 8.67 10.78
C GLU A 87 12.82 7.18 10.46
N LEU A 88 13.23 6.43 11.46
CA LEU A 88 13.65 5.02 11.39
C LEU A 88 12.88 4.17 12.40
N PRO A 89 12.77 2.87 12.17
CA PRO A 89 13.20 2.09 11.01
C PRO A 89 12.09 1.91 9.96
N GLN A 90 12.35 1.06 8.95
CA GLN A 90 11.33 0.51 8.05
C GLN A 90 10.24 -0.23 8.85
N ILE A 91 8.97 0.06 8.61
CA ILE A 91 7.86 -0.52 9.39
C ILE A 91 7.75 -2.02 9.12
N CYS A 92 7.54 -2.44 7.87
CA CYS A 92 7.18 -3.82 7.54
C CYS A 92 8.15 -4.88 8.08
N THR A 93 9.45 -4.57 8.16
CA THR A 93 10.48 -5.52 8.63
C THR A 93 10.88 -5.33 10.10
N LYS A 94 10.60 -4.18 10.71
CA LYS A 94 11.13 -3.79 12.02
C LYS A 94 10.09 -3.47 13.08
N ALA A 95 8.86 -3.18 12.71
CA ALA A 95 7.76 -3.07 13.65
C ALA A 95 7.42 -4.47 14.19
N ARG A 96 8.13 -4.90 15.22
CA ARG A 96 8.04 -6.27 15.74
C ARG A 96 6.66 -6.65 16.22
N LYS A 97 5.87 -5.66 16.63
CA LYS A 97 4.49 -5.82 17.06
C LYS A 97 3.75 -4.51 16.80
N LEU A 98 2.65 -4.59 16.06
CA LEU A 98 1.73 -3.48 15.86
C LEU A 98 0.57 -3.57 16.87
N PRO A 99 0.30 -2.52 17.64
CA PRO A 99 -0.97 -2.36 18.33
C PRO A 99 -2.10 -2.32 17.30
N TYR A 100 -3.26 -2.87 17.68
CA TYR A 100 -4.42 -2.90 16.79
C TYR A 100 -5.73 -2.75 17.54
N GLU A 101 -6.75 -2.30 16.81
CA GLU A 101 -8.14 -2.23 17.21
C GLU A 101 -9.01 -2.93 16.17
N ILE A 102 -10.07 -3.59 16.60
CA ILE A 102 -11.04 -4.25 15.71
C ILE A 102 -12.38 -3.58 15.88
N PHE A 103 -12.98 -3.16 14.77
CA PHE A 103 -14.29 -2.54 14.70
C PHE A 103 -15.26 -3.47 13.98
N ARG A 104 -16.51 -3.52 14.47
CA ARG A 104 -17.58 -4.30 13.88
C ARG A 104 -18.78 -3.41 13.64
N GLY A 105 -19.15 -3.27 12.36
CA GLY A 105 -20.39 -2.61 11.97
C GLY A 105 -21.43 -3.62 11.47
N ASP A 106 -22.58 -3.12 11.02
CA ASP A 106 -23.68 -3.96 10.54
C ASP A 106 -23.35 -4.68 9.23
N ASP A 107 -22.48 -4.07 8.39
CA ASP A 107 -22.13 -4.56 7.05
C ASP A 107 -20.60 -4.57 6.78
N PHE A 108 -19.77 -4.44 7.81
CA PHE A 108 -18.32 -4.46 7.68
C PHE A 108 -17.60 -4.96 8.94
N VAL A 109 -16.35 -5.34 8.76
CA VAL A 109 -15.34 -5.43 9.81
C VAL A 109 -14.19 -4.51 9.44
N ALA A 110 -13.60 -3.81 10.42
CA ALA A 110 -12.40 -3.05 10.19
C ALA A 110 -11.30 -3.35 11.22
N VAL A 111 -10.06 -3.19 10.79
CA VAL A 111 -8.87 -3.31 11.64
C VAL A 111 -8.04 -2.05 11.49
N ARG A 112 -7.70 -1.40 12.59
CA ARG A 112 -6.75 -0.29 12.62
C ARG A 112 -5.48 -0.75 13.31
N THR A 113 -4.35 -0.53 12.68
CA THR A 113 -3.01 -0.72 13.24
C THR A 113 -2.28 0.61 13.28
N HIS A 114 -1.28 0.74 14.15
CA HIS A 114 -0.48 1.95 14.19
C HIS A 114 0.96 1.67 14.61
N TYR A 115 1.83 2.62 14.26
CA TYR A 115 3.25 2.60 14.61
C TYR A 115 3.77 4.02 14.83
N THR A 116 4.53 4.21 15.90
CA THR A 116 5.27 5.45 16.14
C THR A 116 6.75 5.19 15.93
N TRP A 117 7.40 5.97 15.07
CA TRP A 117 8.82 5.81 14.81
C TRP A 117 9.65 6.18 16.03
N PRO A 118 10.54 5.27 16.50
CA PRO A 118 11.32 5.48 17.74
C PRO A 118 12.64 6.21 17.51
N GLU A 119 13.09 6.38 16.28
CA GLU A 119 14.38 6.95 15.92
C GLU A 119 14.23 7.91 14.74
N ALA A 120 15.12 8.90 14.65
CA ALA A 120 15.16 9.86 13.55
C ALA A 120 16.59 10.08 13.07
N THR A 121 16.72 10.68 11.88
CA THR A 121 18.01 11.13 11.36
C THR A 121 18.46 12.42 12.03
N LEU A 122 19.71 12.83 11.79
CA LEU A 122 20.41 13.93 12.51
C LEU A 122 19.60 15.23 12.68
N ASP A 123 18.80 15.59 11.69
CA ASP A 123 18.10 16.89 11.65
C ASP A 123 16.68 16.83 12.21
N TYR A 124 16.18 15.63 12.53
CA TYR A 124 14.79 15.37 12.85
C TYR A 124 14.60 14.76 14.24
N GLN A 125 13.37 14.81 14.72
CA GLN A 125 12.95 14.18 15.97
C GLN A 125 12.14 12.91 15.67
N PRO A 126 12.26 11.85 16.49
CA PRO A 126 11.37 10.70 16.40
C PRO A 126 9.97 11.07 16.89
N GLY A 127 8.97 10.29 16.49
CA GLY A 127 7.65 10.43 17.05
C GLY A 127 6.52 10.60 16.04
N SER A 128 6.82 10.64 14.74
CA SER A 128 5.74 10.60 13.74
C SER A 128 4.93 9.31 13.91
N LEU A 129 3.61 9.44 13.73
CA LEU A 129 2.65 8.36 13.87
C LEU A 129 2.14 7.94 12.49
N TRP A 130 2.26 6.67 12.17
CA TRP A 130 1.53 6.02 11.09
C TRP A 130 0.33 5.26 11.64
N GLU A 131 -0.81 5.41 10.99
CA GLU A 131 -2.04 4.69 11.24
C GLU A 131 -2.54 4.07 9.93
N GLN A 132 -2.84 2.78 9.94
CA GLN A 132 -3.47 2.08 8.83
C GLN A 132 -4.82 1.55 9.26
N THR A 133 -5.87 1.86 8.50
CA THR A 133 -7.22 1.33 8.70
C THR A 133 -7.61 0.50 7.50
N LEU A 134 -7.96 -0.77 7.72
CA LEU A 134 -8.43 -1.71 6.70
C LEU A 134 -9.90 -2.00 6.99
N VAL A 135 -10.79 -1.66 6.06
CA VAL A 135 -12.25 -1.89 6.14
C VAL A 135 -12.63 -2.98 5.15
N PHE A 136 -13.28 -4.02 5.62
CA PHE A 136 -13.73 -5.17 4.85
C PHE A 136 -15.26 -5.15 4.75
N PRO A 137 -15.84 -4.53 3.71
CA PRO A 137 -17.29 -4.44 3.54
C PRO A 137 -17.89 -5.79 3.14
N ASP A 138 -19.12 -6.02 3.55
CA ASP A 138 -19.85 -7.23 3.17
C ASP A 138 -20.15 -7.29 1.67
N GLY A 139 -20.15 -8.48 1.11
CA GLY A 139 -20.50 -8.72 -0.29
C GLY A 139 -19.48 -8.23 -1.33
N GLN A 140 -18.37 -7.65 -0.92
CA GLN A 140 -17.34 -7.14 -1.82
C GLN A 140 -16.18 -8.13 -1.97
N ARG A 141 -15.46 -8.08 -3.11
CA ARG A 141 -14.22 -8.83 -3.38
C ARG A 141 -12.98 -7.94 -3.18
N TYR A 142 -13.15 -6.81 -2.54
CA TYR A 142 -12.11 -5.85 -2.21
C TYR A 142 -12.27 -5.37 -0.77
N PHE A 143 -11.23 -4.83 -0.22
CA PHE A 143 -11.24 -4.04 1.00
C PHE A 143 -10.85 -2.60 0.71
N ILE A 144 -11.22 -1.70 1.61
CA ILE A 144 -10.83 -0.31 1.61
C ILE A 144 -9.68 -0.17 2.59
N ALA A 145 -8.63 0.52 2.22
CA ALA A 145 -7.50 0.82 3.09
C ALA A 145 -7.26 2.33 3.16
N SER A 146 -6.67 2.77 4.24
CA SER A 146 -6.24 4.15 4.41
C SER A 146 -4.98 4.18 5.27
N ASP A 147 -3.93 4.81 4.73
CA ASP A 147 -2.73 5.16 5.49
C ASP A 147 -2.75 6.64 5.83
N ARG A 148 -2.40 6.95 7.08
CA ARG A 148 -2.29 8.32 7.56
C ARG A 148 -1.02 8.51 8.37
N ILE A 149 -0.26 9.54 8.02
CA ILE A 149 0.93 9.97 8.75
C ILE A 149 0.60 11.26 9.52
N THR A 150 0.87 11.30 10.81
CA THR A 150 0.95 12.53 11.59
C THR A 150 2.42 12.83 11.83
N SER A 151 2.92 13.92 11.25
CA SER A 151 4.34 14.27 11.32
C SER A 151 4.73 14.83 12.68
N ALA A 152 5.87 14.40 13.22
CA ALA A 152 6.53 15.04 14.37
C ALA A 152 7.56 16.09 13.95
N ASN A 153 7.66 16.38 12.65
CA ASN A 153 8.71 17.21 12.09
C ASN A 153 8.18 18.25 11.11
N ASN A 154 8.92 19.39 11.01
CA ASN A 154 8.78 20.29 9.88
C ASN A 154 9.69 19.79 8.76
N CYS A 155 9.13 19.38 7.65
CA CYS A 155 9.87 18.88 6.50
C CYS A 155 9.41 19.58 5.22
N ASP A 156 10.34 19.96 4.33
CA ASP A 156 9.98 20.66 3.09
C ASP A 156 9.33 19.75 2.05
N ALA A 157 9.61 18.44 2.11
CA ALA A 157 9.02 17.46 1.20
C ALA A 157 8.96 16.07 1.86
N LEU A 158 8.08 15.90 2.85
CA LEU A 158 7.92 14.62 3.53
C LEU A 158 7.22 13.60 2.63
N ILE A 159 7.79 12.40 2.58
CA ILE A 159 7.36 11.29 1.74
C ILE A 159 7.10 10.07 2.60
N PHE A 160 5.95 9.44 2.42
CA PHE A 160 5.67 8.11 2.93
C PHE A 160 5.69 7.11 1.78
N ARG A 161 6.57 6.10 1.85
CA ARG A 161 6.69 5.02 0.86
C ARG A 161 5.93 3.80 1.29
N LEU A 162 5.23 3.19 0.34
CA LEU A 162 4.55 1.91 0.51
C LEU A 162 4.55 1.09 -0.78
N ASP A 163 4.32 -0.21 -0.66
CA ASP A 163 4.10 -1.12 -1.78
C ASP A 163 2.63 -1.50 -1.85
N MET A 164 1.97 -1.17 -2.97
CA MET A 164 0.55 -1.48 -3.20
C MET A 164 0.27 -1.71 -4.69
N PRO A 165 -0.33 -2.86 -5.06
CA PRO A 165 -0.84 -3.94 -4.21
C PRO A 165 0.23 -4.85 -3.59
N GLY A 166 1.47 -4.46 -3.54
CA GLY A 166 2.57 -5.18 -2.94
C GLY A 166 3.68 -5.52 -3.92
N HIS A 167 4.54 -6.47 -3.59
CA HIS A 167 5.57 -6.94 -4.49
C HIS A 167 5.52 -8.46 -4.67
N LEU A 168 5.78 -8.92 -5.91
CA LEU A 168 5.52 -10.26 -6.37
C LEU A 168 6.81 -11.02 -6.67
N LYS A 169 6.81 -12.33 -6.42
CA LYS A 169 7.81 -13.21 -7.01
C LYS A 169 7.42 -13.52 -8.45
N HIS A 170 8.38 -13.38 -9.36
CA HIS A 170 8.17 -13.65 -10.79
C HIS A 170 9.27 -14.57 -11.34
N ASN A 171 9.24 -15.83 -10.92
CA ASN A 171 10.35 -16.77 -11.17
C ASN A 171 10.42 -17.26 -12.62
N ALA A 172 9.32 -17.35 -13.33
CA ALA A 172 9.28 -17.90 -14.69
C ALA A 172 8.17 -17.28 -15.57
N GLY A 173 7.53 -16.21 -15.13
CA GLY A 173 6.44 -15.56 -15.86
C GLY A 173 5.14 -16.34 -15.90
N ALA A 174 4.95 -17.30 -14.98
CA ALA A 174 3.78 -18.16 -14.95
C ALA A 174 2.70 -17.71 -13.96
N GLU A 175 3.06 -16.90 -12.99
CA GLU A 175 2.20 -16.55 -11.85
C GLU A 175 1.11 -15.52 -12.22
N PHE A 176 1.45 -14.58 -13.10
CA PHE A 176 0.52 -13.60 -13.64
C PHE A 176 0.70 -13.44 -15.17
N SER A 177 -0.31 -12.95 -15.85
CA SER A 177 -0.24 -12.77 -17.31
C SER A 177 0.13 -11.35 -17.71
N ASP A 178 -0.41 -10.36 -17.03
CA ASP A 178 -0.29 -8.96 -17.37
C ASP A 178 -0.19 -8.10 -16.11
N ILE A 179 0.43 -6.94 -16.23
CA ILE A 179 0.37 -5.84 -15.30
C ILE A 179 -0.49 -4.73 -15.91
N TYR A 180 -1.28 -4.05 -15.09
CA TYR A 180 -2.03 -2.87 -15.46
C TYR A 180 -1.57 -1.67 -14.65
N LEU A 181 -1.20 -0.60 -15.36
CA LEU A 181 -0.89 0.71 -14.81
C LEU A 181 -1.80 1.72 -15.52
N SER A 182 -2.74 2.33 -14.81
CA SER A 182 -3.75 3.21 -15.45
C SER A 182 -3.17 4.41 -16.18
N TYR A 183 -1.94 4.80 -15.86
CA TYR A 183 -1.19 5.87 -16.53
C TYR A 183 -0.37 5.38 -17.74
N GLU A 184 -0.34 4.08 -18.01
CA GLU A 184 0.45 3.50 -19.11
C GLU A 184 -0.35 2.48 -19.95
N GLY A 185 -1.18 1.63 -19.30
CA GLY A 185 -1.97 0.57 -19.94
C GLY A 185 -1.63 -0.83 -19.46
N GLU A 186 -1.99 -1.82 -20.26
CA GLU A 186 -1.69 -3.24 -20.02
C GLU A 186 -0.28 -3.58 -20.53
N ILE A 187 0.51 -4.26 -19.70
CA ILE A 187 1.91 -4.61 -19.94
C ILE A 187 2.03 -6.13 -19.75
N PRO A 188 2.48 -6.90 -20.76
CA PRO A 188 2.59 -8.34 -20.64
C PRO A 188 3.68 -8.73 -19.63
N SER A 189 3.46 -9.83 -18.90
CA SER A 189 4.41 -10.34 -17.90
C SER A 189 5.81 -10.64 -18.45
N SER A 190 5.94 -10.85 -19.75
CA SER A 190 7.23 -11.04 -20.42
C SER A 190 8.19 -9.86 -20.30
N GLU A 191 7.68 -8.65 -20.07
CA GLU A 191 8.49 -7.44 -19.83
C GLU A 191 9.20 -7.44 -18.47
N PHE A 192 8.76 -8.33 -17.55
CA PHE A 192 9.28 -8.46 -16.19
C PHE A 192 10.14 -9.71 -15.96
N LEU A 193 10.59 -10.38 -17.04
CA LEU A 193 11.47 -11.56 -16.93
C LEU A 193 12.92 -11.19 -16.66
N GLU A 194 13.36 -10.02 -17.08
CA GLU A 194 14.69 -9.49 -16.84
C GLU A 194 14.64 -8.33 -15.86
N ASP A 195 15.67 -8.21 -15.02
CA ASP A 195 15.79 -7.12 -14.06
C ASP A 195 15.98 -5.77 -14.77
N PHE A 196 15.25 -4.77 -14.29
CA PHE A 196 15.41 -3.38 -14.69
C PHE A 196 15.23 -2.44 -13.49
N ALA A 197 15.84 -1.26 -13.58
CA ALA A 197 15.85 -0.29 -12.48
C ALA A 197 14.50 0.45 -12.35
N PRO A 198 14.17 0.98 -11.17
CA PRO A 198 12.94 1.73 -10.93
C PRO A 198 12.74 2.94 -11.83
N ASP A 199 13.83 3.56 -12.29
CA ASP A 199 13.87 4.78 -13.09
C ASP A 199 14.04 4.52 -14.60
N GLU A 200 14.06 3.25 -15.03
CA GLU A 200 14.21 2.91 -16.45
C GLU A 200 12.89 2.93 -17.21
N ARG A 201 11.81 2.45 -16.59
CA ARG A 201 10.48 2.35 -17.22
C ARG A 201 9.38 2.26 -16.16
N HIS A 202 8.12 2.50 -16.59
CA HIS A 202 6.93 2.40 -15.74
C HIS A 202 6.94 3.36 -14.54
N LEU A 203 7.59 4.51 -14.70
CA LEU A 203 7.66 5.57 -13.69
C LEU A 203 6.58 6.63 -13.95
N TYR A 204 5.79 6.90 -12.92
CA TYR A 204 4.95 8.08 -12.81
C TYR A 204 5.57 9.07 -11.84
N GLN A 205 5.60 10.34 -12.20
CA GLN A 205 6.07 11.44 -11.37
C GLN A 205 5.12 12.65 -11.52
N ARG A 206 4.54 13.08 -10.39
CA ARG A 206 3.48 14.10 -10.38
C ARG A 206 3.91 15.43 -11.03
N ASP A 207 5.13 15.89 -10.74
CA ASP A 207 5.58 17.21 -11.17
C ASP A 207 5.99 17.24 -12.65
N ASP A 208 6.27 16.09 -13.25
CA ASP A 208 6.69 15.96 -14.65
C ASP A 208 5.53 15.56 -15.59
N THR A 209 4.42 15.10 -15.04
CA THR A 209 3.27 14.63 -15.81
C THR A 209 1.97 15.24 -15.34
N ALA A 210 0.98 15.35 -16.24
CA ALA A 210 -0.38 15.65 -15.83
C ALA A 210 -0.91 14.57 -14.87
N LEU A 211 -1.70 14.97 -13.88
CA LEU A 211 -2.37 14.01 -12.99
C LEU A 211 -3.19 13.02 -13.83
N PRO A 212 -2.99 11.72 -13.64
CA PRO A 212 -3.78 10.73 -14.34
C PRO A 212 -5.24 10.80 -13.89
N GLU A 213 -6.14 10.45 -14.78
CA GLU A 213 -7.57 10.41 -14.44
C GLU A 213 -7.85 9.41 -13.31
N ARG A 214 -7.12 8.31 -13.27
CA ARG A 214 -7.18 7.27 -12.24
C ARG A 214 -5.77 6.80 -11.88
N MET A 215 -5.58 6.43 -10.62
CA MET A 215 -4.33 5.80 -10.14
C MET A 215 -4.63 4.36 -9.73
N ILE A 216 -4.67 3.46 -10.73
CA ILE A 216 -4.92 2.03 -10.58
C ILE A 216 -3.67 1.26 -11.01
N ARG A 217 -3.20 0.33 -10.19
CA ARG A 217 -2.06 -0.52 -10.47
C ARG A 217 -2.32 -1.94 -10.00
N GLY A 218 -1.97 -2.93 -10.78
CA GLY A 218 -2.21 -4.32 -10.41
C GLY A 218 -1.74 -5.33 -11.44
N TYR A 219 -2.10 -6.57 -11.20
CA TYR A 219 -1.69 -7.70 -12.03
C TYR A 219 -2.83 -8.70 -12.20
N ARG A 220 -2.80 -9.42 -13.30
CA ARG A 220 -3.79 -10.44 -13.64
C ARG A 220 -3.33 -11.80 -13.17
N VAL A 221 -3.97 -12.32 -12.12
CA VAL A 221 -3.61 -13.58 -11.48
C VAL A 221 -4.00 -14.75 -12.39
N ARG A 222 -3.08 -15.68 -12.62
CA ARG A 222 -3.41 -16.95 -13.30
C ARG A 222 -4.05 -17.92 -12.32
N THR A 223 -5.15 -18.51 -12.72
CA THR A 223 -5.88 -19.52 -11.94
C THR A 223 -5.96 -20.85 -12.66
N GLU A 224 -6.08 -21.93 -11.92
CA GLU A 224 -6.28 -23.26 -12.51
C GLU A 224 -7.60 -23.38 -13.29
N SER A 225 -8.60 -22.59 -12.93
CA SER A 225 -9.90 -22.56 -13.61
C SER A 225 -9.87 -21.82 -14.95
N GLY A 226 -8.82 -21.01 -15.22
CA GLY A 226 -8.74 -20.13 -16.38
C GLY A 226 -9.62 -18.88 -16.25
N THR A 227 -10.21 -18.64 -15.07
CA THR A 227 -10.90 -17.39 -14.76
C THR A 227 -9.92 -16.50 -14.03
N ASP A 228 -9.13 -15.75 -14.78
CA ASP A 228 -7.99 -14.98 -14.30
C ASP A 228 -8.41 -13.55 -13.89
N PRO A 229 -8.68 -13.27 -12.61
CA PRO A 229 -9.06 -11.94 -12.16
C PRO A 229 -7.85 -11.01 -12.08
N TRP A 230 -8.13 -9.72 -12.08
CA TRP A 230 -7.16 -8.69 -11.72
C TRP A 230 -7.13 -8.53 -10.20
N LEU A 231 -5.95 -8.56 -9.59
CA LEU A 231 -5.71 -8.04 -8.23
C LEU A 231 -5.06 -6.67 -8.36
N VAL A 232 -5.75 -5.65 -7.86
CA VAL A 232 -5.31 -4.27 -8.02
C VAL A 232 -5.32 -3.50 -6.70
N GLY A 233 -4.51 -2.44 -6.66
CA GLY A 233 -4.59 -1.36 -5.69
C GLY A 233 -4.90 -0.05 -6.42
N MET A 234 -5.86 0.68 -5.90
CA MET A 234 -6.36 1.94 -6.44
C MET A 234 -6.11 3.05 -5.42
N THR A 235 -5.24 4.01 -5.70
CA THR A 235 -5.12 5.23 -4.88
C THR A 235 -6.19 6.22 -5.32
N LEU A 236 -7.15 6.52 -4.47
CA LEU A 236 -8.41 7.17 -4.84
C LEU A 236 -8.27 8.65 -5.20
N ASP A 237 -7.24 9.33 -4.69
CA ASP A 237 -6.85 10.66 -5.16
C ASP A 237 -5.43 10.62 -5.75
N PRO A 238 -5.26 10.75 -7.08
CA PRO A 238 -3.95 10.78 -7.71
C PRO A 238 -3.04 11.92 -7.22
N ALA A 239 -3.61 13.00 -6.68
CA ALA A 239 -2.85 14.12 -6.16
C ALA A 239 -2.07 13.79 -4.87
N ASP A 240 -2.44 12.72 -4.17
CA ASP A 240 -1.70 12.25 -2.99
C ASP A 240 -0.39 11.54 -3.36
N VAL A 241 -0.29 11.02 -4.60
CA VAL A 241 0.89 10.30 -5.09
C VAL A 241 1.92 11.28 -5.66
N SER A 242 3.12 11.30 -5.11
CA SER A 242 4.25 12.08 -5.64
C SER A 242 5.00 11.32 -6.73
N GLU A 243 5.32 10.05 -6.48
CA GLU A 243 5.91 9.13 -7.44
C GLU A 243 5.27 7.74 -7.33
N ALA A 244 5.23 7.00 -8.44
CA ALA A 244 4.88 5.59 -8.44
C ALA A 244 5.64 4.87 -9.57
N TRP A 245 6.11 3.65 -9.29
CA TRP A 245 6.81 2.85 -10.30
C TRP A 245 6.53 1.37 -10.13
N CYS A 246 6.79 0.63 -11.20
CA CYS A 246 6.81 -0.81 -11.21
C CYS A 246 8.16 -1.25 -11.77
N HIS A 247 8.96 -2.01 -11.00
CA HIS A 247 10.26 -2.48 -11.42
C HIS A 247 10.45 -3.96 -11.13
N GLN A 248 11.45 -4.56 -11.77
CA GLN A 248 11.88 -5.93 -11.51
C GLN A 248 13.34 -5.93 -11.02
N ARG A 249 13.57 -6.40 -9.79
CA ARG A 249 14.88 -6.71 -9.20
C ARG A 249 14.75 -7.88 -8.24
N GLY A 250 14.68 -9.09 -8.78
CA GLY A 250 14.35 -10.28 -8.03
C GLY A 250 12.87 -10.39 -7.63
N TYR A 251 12.15 -9.27 -7.64
CA TYR A 251 10.70 -9.15 -7.42
C TYR A 251 10.14 -8.10 -8.36
N VAL A 252 8.89 -8.26 -8.76
CA VAL A 252 8.11 -7.18 -9.36
C VAL A 252 7.51 -6.35 -8.24
N CYS A 253 7.93 -5.11 -8.09
CA CYS A 253 7.52 -4.22 -7.01
C CYS A 253 6.58 -3.13 -7.52
N PHE A 254 5.44 -2.95 -6.84
CA PHE A 254 4.52 -1.85 -7.07
C PHE A 254 4.71 -0.80 -5.98
N ILE A 255 5.68 0.06 -6.15
CA ILE A 255 5.99 1.09 -5.14
C ILE A 255 5.27 2.38 -5.47
N GLN A 256 4.80 3.06 -4.44
CA GLN A 256 4.34 4.44 -4.53
C GLN A 256 4.80 5.25 -3.33
N GLU A 257 4.89 6.54 -3.55
CA GLU A 257 5.27 7.53 -2.56
C GLU A 257 4.17 8.58 -2.45
N LEU A 258 3.70 8.78 -1.24
CA LEU A 258 2.69 9.77 -0.91
C LEU A 258 3.33 11.04 -0.37
N GLY A 259 2.67 12.18 -0.53
CA GLY A 259 3.15 13.45 -0.01
C GLY A 259 4.10 14.16 -0.96
N GLY A 260 5.40 14.23 -0.64
CA GLY A 260 6.38 14.99 -1.44
C GLY A 260 6.14 16.50 -1.40
N ARG A 261 5.49 17.00 -0.35
CA ARG A 261 5.15 18.41 -0.14
C ARG A 261 5.53 18.84 1.27
N ARG A 262 5.59 20.15 1.48
CA ARG A 262 5.87 20.71 2.81
C ARG A 262 4.81 20.25 3.81
N ILE A 263 5.28 19.78 4.95
CA ILE A 263 4.49 19.37 6.11
C ILE A 263 5.07 20.04 7.37
N LYS A 264 4.23 20.33 8.33
CA LYS A 264 4.65 20.84 9.65
C LYS A 264 4.42 19.78 10.72
N ASP A 265 5.10 19.97 11.84
CA ASP A 265 4.84 19.22 13.05
C ASP A 265 3.34 19.26 13.41
N GLY A 266 2.77 18.08 13.70
CA GLY A 266 1.35 17.87 13.96
C GLY A 266 0.44 17.82 12.72
N GLU A 267 0.92 18.17 11.53
CA GLU A 267 0.13 18.05 10.30
C GLU A 267 0.01 16.59 9.84
N LYS A 268 -1.11 16.30 9.17
CA LYS A 268 -1.44 14.97 8.67
C LYS A 268 -1.44 14.93 7.15
N PHE A 269 -1.02 13.81 6.59
CA PHE A 269 -1.18 13.46 5.19
C PHE A 269 -1.33 11.94 5.04
N GLY A 270 -1.80 11.49 3.91
CA GLY A 270 -2.00 10.07 3.64
C GLY A 270 -2.77 9.88 2.35
N ALA A 271 -3.35 8.71 2.18
CA ALA A 271 -4.22 8.38 1.08
C ALA A 271 -5.22 7.29 1.46
N ALA A 272 -6.27 7.15 0.66
CA ALA A 272 -7.19 6.03 0.75
C ALA A 272 -7.11 5.17 -0.52
N TYR A 273 -7.38 3.87 -0.34
CA TYR A 273 -7.24 2.87 -1.39
C TYR A 273 -8.44 1.94 -1.45
N VAL A 274 -8.65 1.35 -2.63
CA VAL A 274 -9.40 0.11 -2.80
C VAL A 274 -8.43 -0.96 -3.27
N ILE A 275 -8.38 -2.09 -2.58
CA ILE A 275 -7.49 -3.22 -2.92
C ILE A 275 -8.32 -4.48 -3.04
N GLY A 276 -8.26 -5.15 -4.19
CA GLY A 276 -9.06 -6.36 -4.37
C GLY A 276 -9.12 -6.92 -5.77
N TYR A 277 -10.04 -7.89 -5.94
CA TYR A 277 -10.21 -8.66 -7.17
C TYR A 277 -11.32 -8.12 -8.06
N PHE A 278 -10.99 -7.95 -9.33
CA PHE A 278 -11.90 -7.44 -10.37
C PHE A 278 -11.86 -8.32 -11.62
N ASP A 279 -12.98 -8.35 -12.35
CA ASP A 279 -13.09 -9.20 -13.55
C ASP A 279 -12.57 -8.49 -14.81
N SER A 280 -12.59 -7.17 -14.81
CA SER A 280 -12.19 -6.35 -15.96
C SER A 280 -11.71 -4.98 -15.54
N ILE A 281 -11.04 -4.27 -16.45
CA ILE A 281 -10.64 -2.88 -16.28
C ILE A 281 -11.87 -1.97 -16.12
N ASP A 282 -12.96 -2.25 -16.84
CA ASP A 282 -14.20 -1.48 -16.70
C ASP A 282 -14.77 -1.59 -15.28
N ALA A 283 -14.78 -2.78 -14.68
CA ALA A 283 -15.22 -2.97 -13.30
C ALA A 283 -14.31 -2.23 -12.29
N MET A 284 -12.99 -2.18 -12.54
CA MET A 284 -12.08 -1.35 -11.75
C MET A 284 -12.43 0.12 -11.84
N ASN A 285 -12.65 0.62 -13.06
CA ASN A 285 -12.96 2.01 -13.33
C ASN A 285 -14.28 2.44 -12.67
N GLU A 286 -15.30 1.59 -12.69
CA GLU A 286 -16.59 1.85 -12.03
C GLU A 286 -16.41 2.02 -10.52
N VAL A 287 -15.66 1.13 -9.86
CA VAL A 287 -15.41 1.22 -8.42
C VAL A 287 -14.50 2.42 -8.09
N TYR A 288 -13.48 2.67 -8.91
CA TYR A 288 -12.63 3.85 -8.75
C TYR A 288 -13.45 5.13 -8.79
N ASP A 289 -14.32 5.27 -9.79
CA ASP A 289 -15.14 6.49 -10.00
C ASP A 289 -16.15 6.72 -8.88
N LEU A 290 -16.64 5.63 -8.24
CA LEU A 290 -17.52 5.69 -7.08
C LEU A 290 -16.82 6.33 -5.86
N TYR A 291 -15.52 6.08 -5.69
CA TYR A 291 -14.75 6.52 -4.52
C TYR A 291 -13.71 7.60 -4.84
N ARG A 292 -13.66 8.10 -6.06
CA ARG A 292 -12.68 9.10 -6.52
C ARG A 292 -12.59 10.31 -5.58
N GLY A 293 -11.36 10.75 -5.30
CA GLY A 293 -11.06 11.93 -4.50
C GLY A 293 -11.17 11.72 -2.99
N LYS A 294 -11.32 10.47 -2.53
CA LYS A 294 -11.26 10.12 -1.12
C LYS A 294 -9.81 9.94 -0.68
N SER A 295 -9.44 10.54 0.45
CA SER A 295 -8.05 10.56 0.94
C SER A 295 -7.85 9.90 2.31
N GLY A 296 -8.91 9.45 2.97
CA GLY A 296 -8.82 8.80 4.27
C GLY A 296 -10.12 8.13 4.69
N VAL A 297 -10.02 7.33 5.75
CA VAL A 297 -11.13 6.66 6.42
C VAL A 297 -11.11 7.02 7.90
N GLU A 298 -12.26 7.41 8.44
CA GLU A 298 -12.46 7.64 9.86
C GLU A 298 -13.44 6.61 10.42
N MET A 299 -13.13 6.10 11.61
CA MET A 299 -14.00 5.19 12.36
C MET A 299 -14.76 6.00 13.41
N ASN A 300 -16.08 5.90 13.42
CA ASN A 300 -16.97 6.61 14.31
C ASN A 300 -17.85 5.64 15.11
N GLY A 301 -18.28 6.06 16.28
CA GLY A 301 -19.18 5.27 17.13
C GLY A 301 -18.55 4.80 18.43
N ASP A 302 -19.26 3.91 19.09
CA ASP A 302 -18.90 3.26 20.34
C ASP A 302 -18.92 1.73 20.19
N ASP A 303 -18.78 1.00 21.29
CA ASP A 303 -18.74 -0.46 21.29
C ASP A 303 -20.04 -1.14 20.79
N GLU A 304 -21.18 -0.40 20.74
CA GLU A 304 -22.47 -0.94 20.34
C GLU A 304 -22.83 -0.57 18.88
N HIS A 305 -22.36 0.61 18.40
CA HIS A 305 -22.66 1.10 17.05
C HIS A 305 -21.43 1.74 16.42
N THR A 306 -20.71 0.93 15.66
CA THR A 306 -19.56 1.43 14.89
C THR A 306 -19.95 1.68 13.44
N THR A 307 -19.56 2.82 12.92
CA THR A 307 -19.66 3.18 11.51
C THR A 307 -18.31 3.67 11.00
N TRP A 308 -18.15 3.72 9.70
CA TRP A 308 -16.99 4.38 9.08
C TRP A 308 -17.49 5.39 8.05
N GLU A 309 -16.66 6.38 7.81
CA GLU A 309 -16.91 7.39 6.78
C GLU A 309 -15.61 7.80 6.09
N TRP A 310 -15.74 8.43 4.96
CA TRP A 310 -14.61 9.02 4.26
C TRP A 310 -14.17 10.31 4.95
N ALA A 311 -12.86 10.45 5.19
CA ALA A 311 -12.22 11.66 5.72
C ALA A 311 -11.94 12.67 4.60
#